data_4430cf78f7540856e47bde3788af6a04
#
_entry.id   4430cf78f7540856e47bde3788af6a04
#
_cell.length_a   1.000
_cell.length_b   1.000
_cell.length_c   1.000
_cell.angle_alpha   90.00
_cell.angle_beta   90.00
_cell.angle_gamma   90.00
#
_symmetry.space_group_name_H-M   'P 1'
#
loop_
_entity.id
_entity.type
_entity.pdbx_description
1 polymer ?
#
loop_
_entity_poly.entity_id
_entity_poly.type
_entity_poly.pdbx_seq_one_letter_code
_entity_poly.pdbx_strand_id
1 'polypeptide(L)'
;MAIKHASAVRKKPLKILLYGDAGVGKTHFALQATPGHTLIFDAESGADLFEGKKGFKFDYWTDDDGLKTASIRELNKAIDYLETDDGKKQYQTFIIDPISDIWDNIQAQRLDYKDEKAVKDAKKYHKQIDLDARNETEVENFNQRDWGDMKRVYKNMMLKLKNLPQNVILIAREKEISETKPD
;
A
#
# COMPACT_ATOMS: atom_id res chain seq x y z
N MET A 1 -5.10 37.30 15.87
CA MET A 1 -4.62 36.52 14.74
C MET A 1 -3.11 36.74 14.62
N ALA A 2 -2.28 35.72 14.79
CA ALA A 2 -0.82 35.86 14.73
C ALA A 2 -0.28 35.29 13.43
N ILE A 3 0.40 36.13 12.65
CA ILE A 3 1.07 35.70 11.41
C ILE A 3 2.48 35.24 11.78
N LYS A 4 2.83 33.99 11.53
CA LYS A 4 4.19 33.47 11.71
C LYS A 4 4.93 33.56 10.38
N HIS A 5 5.96 34.39 10.31
CA HIS A 5 6.83 34.44 9.15
C HIS A 5 7.72 33.18 9.09
N ALA A 6 7.79 32.56 7.91
CA ALA A 6 8.71 31.45 7.64
C ALA A 6 10.13 32.00 7.50
N SER A 7 10.92 31.92 8.56
CA SER A 7 12.30 32.46 8.58
C SER A 7 13.36 31.50 8.10
N ALA A 8 13.05 30.25 7.80
CA ALA A 8 13.99 29.26 7.28
C ALA A 8 13.32 28.29 6.32
N VAL A 9 13.99 28.02 5.19
CA VAL A 9 13.61 26.93 4.27
C VAL A 9 13.99 25.61 4.94
N ARG A 10 13.00 24.94 5.53
CA ARG A 10 13.20 23.56 5.97
C ARG A 10 13.14 22.65 4.75
N LYS A 11 14.21 21.90 4.48
CA LYS A 11 14.16 20.79 3.51
C LYS A 11 13.13 19.77 4.04
N LYS A 12 11.96 19.74 3.44
CA LYS A 12 10.94 18.75 3.73
C LYS A 12 11.08 17.59 2.75
N PRO A 13 10.88 16.34 3.20
CA PRO A 13 10.86 15.21 2.29
C PRO A 13 9.72 15.35 1.28
N LEU A 14 9.95 14.94 0.05
CA LEU A 14 8.94 14.93 -1.01
C LEU A 14 7.95 13.79 -0.78
N LYS A 15 6.68 14.07 -1.07
CA LYS A 15 5.60 13.07 -1.08
C LYS A 15 4.91 13.17 -2.43
N ILE A 16 5.08 12.16 -3.27
CA ILE A 16 4.67 12.15 -4.68
C ILE A 16 3.71 11.00 -4.89
N LEU A 17 2.66 11.23 -5.65
CA LEU A 17 1.79 10.21 -6.23
C LEU A 17 2.00 10.21 -7.74
N LEU A 18 2.38 9.06 -8.29
CA LEU A 18 2.42 8.78 -9.73
C LEU A 18 1.19 7.95 -10.09
N TYR A 19 0.39 8.46 -10.99
CA TYR A 19 -0.84 7.82 -11.44
C TYR A 19 -0.84 7.69 -12.97
N GLY A 20 -1.43 6.64 -13.49
CA GLY A 20 -1.60 6.42 -14.93
C GLY A 20 -1.61 4.93 -15.30
N ASP A 21 -1.77 4.65 -16.59
CA ASP A 21 -1.89 3.32 -17.17
C ASP A 21 -0.67 2.43 -16.93
N ALA A 22 -0.87 1.13 -17.05
CA ALA A 22 0.24 0.17 -17.04
C ALA A 22 1.23 0.46 -18.19
N GLY A 23 2.51 0.22 -17.96
CA GLY A 23 3.54 0.34 -19.00
C GLY A 23 4.03 1.77 -19.32
N VAL A 24 3.42 2.84 -18.78
CA VAL A 24 3.84 4.23 -19.06
C VAL A 24 5.14 4.65 -18.36
N GLY A 25 5.81 3.74 -17.66
CA GLY A 25 7.14 3.98 -17.08
C GLY A 25 7.15 4.57 -15.67
N LYS A 26 6.06 4.46 -14.89
CA LYS A 26 5.99 4.99 -13.51
C LYS A 26 7.10 4.45 -12.60
N THR A 27 7.28 3.13 -12.58
CA THR A 27 8.32 2.45 -11.79
C THR A 27 9.71 2.91 -12.21
N HIS A 28 9.97 2.98 -13.52
CA HIS A 28 11.23 3.48 -14.06
C HIS A 28 11.51 4.92 -13.59
N PHE A 29 10.54 5.80 -13.74
CA PHE A 29 10.66 7.18 -13.29
C PHE A 29 10.91 7.27 -11.79
N ALA A 30 10.15 6.52 -10.98
CA ALA A 30 10.29 6.51 -9.52
C ALA A 30 11.70 6.08 -9.09
N LEU A 31 12.23 5.02 -9.69
CA LEU A 31 13.57 4.50 -9.38
C LEU A 31 14.71 5.42 -9.87
N GLN A 32 14.52 6.15 -10.99
CA GLN A 32 15.51 7.11 -11.49
C GLN A 32 15.48 8.46 -10.78
N ALA A 33 14.31 8.92 -10.36
CA ALA A 33 14.13 10.24 -9.77
C ALA A 33 14.70 10.36 -8.35
N THR A 34 15.15 9.26 -7.76
CA THR A 34 15.57 9.22 -6.37
C THR A 34 17.08 9.29 -6.20
N PRO A 35 17.62 10.37 -5.63
CA PRO A 35 19.00 10.38 -5.21
C PRO A 35 19.18 9.49 -3.97
N GLY A 36 20.14 8.57 -4.01
CA GLY A 36 20.56 7.79 -2.86
C GLY A 36 19.95 6.39 -2.77
N HIS A 37 20.02 5.78 -1.59
CA HIS A 37 19.51 4.44 -1.35
C HIS A 37 17.98 4.47 -1.25
N THR A 38 17.34 3.62 -2.02
CA THR A 38 15.88 3.51 -2.10
C THR A 38 15.43 2.15 -1.56
N LEU A 39 14.43 2.15 -0.70
CA LEU A 39 13.66 0.96 -0.35
C LEU A 39 12.39 0.93 -1.20
N ILE A 40 12.10 -0.22 -1.82
CA ILE A 40 10.86 -0.40 -2.57
C ILE A 40 10.01 -1.51 -1.96
N PHE A 41 8.74 -1.21 -1.77
CA PHE A 41 7.68 -2.16 -1.49
C PHE A 41 6.99 -2.48 -2.82
N ASP A 42 7.45 -3.55 -3.48
CA ASP A 42 7.07 -3.93 -4.84
C ASP A 42 6.12 -5.13 -4.81
N ALA A 43 4.83 -4.86 -4.91
CA ALA A 43 3.80 -5.92 -4.87
C ALA A 43 3.61 -6.66 -6.20
N GLU A 44 4.10 -6.08 -7.31
CA GLU A 44 3.91 -6.63 -8.66
C GLU A 44 5.17 -7.11 -9.35
N SER A 45 6.32 -7.00 -8.68
CA SER A 45 7.62 -7.33 -9.29
C SER A 45 7.99 -6.44 -10.49
N GLY A 46 7.39 -5.25 -10.57
CA GLY A 46 7.68 -4.28 -11.64
C GLY A 46 9.11 -3.75 -11.62
N ALA A 47 9.74 -3.72 -10.46
CA ALA A 47 11.11 -3.28 -10.30
C ALA A 47 12.16 -4.31 -10.72
N ASP A 48 11.81 -5.59 -10.89
CA ASP A 48 12.76 -6.66 -11.30
C ASP A 48 13.44 -6.36 -12.63
N LEU A 49 12.75 -5.67 -13.52
CA LEU A 49 13.31 -5.23 -14.81
C LEU A 49 14.53 -4.32 -14.67
N PHE A 50 14.75 -3.72 -13.51
CA PHE A 50 15.83 -2.76 -13.25
C PHE A 50 16.91 -3.30 -12.33
N GLU A 51 16.72 -4.49 -11.79
CA GLU A 51 17.67 -5.17 -10.92
C GLU A 51 19.02 -5.34 -11.61
N GLY A 52 20.11 -4.99 -10.93
CA GLY A 52 21.47 -5.06 -11.45
C GLY A 52 21.82 -4.11 -12.58
N LYS A 53 20.88 -3.28 -13.09
CA LYS A 53 21.16 -2.31 -14.13
C LYS A 53 21.93 -1.10 -13.59
N LYS A 54 22.87 -0.61 -14.37
CA LYS A 54 23.66 0.58 -14.03
C LYS A 54 22.75 1.80 -13.86
N GLY A 55 22.87 2.48 -12.74
CA GLY A 55 22.11 3.70 -12.44
C GLY A 55 20.90 3.47 -11.50
N PHE A 56 20.58 2.22 -11.21
CA PHE A 56 19.54 1.88 -10.27
C PHE A 56 20.15 1.30 -8.99
N LYS A 57 19.77 1.84 -7.83
CA LYS A 57 20.21 1.36 -6.51
C LYS A 57 19.00 1.33 -5.59
N PHE A 58 18.49 0.14 -5.34
CA PHE A 58 17.35 -0.05 -4.47
C PHE A 58 17.39 -1.43 -3.82
N ASP A 59 16.75 -1.53 -2.67
CA ASP A 59 16.51 -2.78 -1.96
C ASP A 59 15.01 -3.05 -1.93
N TYR A 60 14.62 -4.31 -1.93
CA TYR A 60 13.24 -4.73 -1.78
C TYR A 60 12.87 -4.91 -0.30
N TRP A 61 11.66 -4.52 0.05
CA TRP A 61 11.02 -5.06 1.24
C TRP A 61 10.36 -6.39 0.89
N THR A 62 10.66 -7.42 1.66
CA THR A 62 10.05 -8.75 1.55
C THR A 62 9.44 -9.15 2.88
N ASP A 63 8.58 -10.15 2.87
CA ASP A 63 8.11 -10.79 4.10
C ASP A 63 9.20 -11.67 4.73
N ASP A 64 8.82 -12.35 5.81
CA ASP A 64 9.74 -13.20 6.57
C ASP A 64 10.25 -14.43 5.75
N ASP A 65 9.54 -14.81 4.68
CA ASP A 65 9.91 -15.88 3.75
C ASP A 65 10.71 -15.35 2.53
N GLY A 66 10.99 -14.06 2.47
CA GLY A 66 11.71 -13.41 1.37
C GLY A 66 10.84 -13.14 0.14
N LEU A 67 9.51 -13.19 0.27
CA LEU A 67 8.58 -12.97 -0.82
C LEU A 67 8.08 -11.53 -0.87
N LYS A 68 7.84 -11.05 -2.09
CA LYS A 68 7.16 -9.77 -2.32
C LYS A 68 5.68 -9.92 -2.01
N THR A 69 5.07 -8.88 -1.45
CA THR A 69 3.71 -8.97 -0.96
C THR A 69 2.99 -7.63 -1.05
N ALA A 70 1.66 -7.66 -1.18
CA ALA A 70 0.78 -6.50 -1.04
C ALA A 70 0.22 -6.35 0.39
N SER A 71 0.72 -7.11 1.37
CA SER A 71 0.19 -7.13 2.73
C SER A 71 0.33 -5.78 3.42
N ILE A 72 -0.79 -5.23 3.89
CA ILE A 72 -0.80 -4.02 4.73
C ILE A 72 -0.02 -4.21 6.03
N ARG A 73 0.05 -5.44 6.55
CA ARG A 73 0.85 -5.77 7.75
C ARG A 73 2.33 -5.60 7.45
N GLU A 74 2.81 -6.15 6.34
CA GLU A 74 4.21 -6.05 5.94
C GLU A 74 4.59 -4.61 5.56
N LEU A 75 3.69 -3.89 4.89
CA LEU A 75 3.89 -2.46 4.64
C LEU A 75 4.03 -1.66 5.94
N ASN A 76 3.23 -1.96 6.97
CA ASN A 76 3.40 -1.31 8.27
C ASN A 76 4.75 -1.64 8.92
N LYS A 77 5.25 -2.88 8.82
CA LYS A 77 6.59 -3.25 9.30
C LYS A 77 7.69 -2.45 8.55
N ALA A 78 7.56 -2.30 7.22
CA ALA A 78 8.49 -1.48 6.43
C ALA A 78 8.49 -0.02 6.89
N ILE A 79 7.32 0.56 7.12
CA ILE A 79 7.18 1.93 7.62
C ILE A 79 7.81 2.07 9.01
N ASP A 80 7.51 1.14 9.92
CA ASP A 80 8.04 1.16 11.28
C ASP A 80 9.58 1.01 11.28
N TYR A 81 10.14 0.18 10.37
CA TYR A 81 11.59 0.08 10.16
C TYR A 81 12.19 1.41 9.68
N LEU A 82 11.56 2.07 8.70
CA LEU A 82 12.04 3.36 8.17
C LEU A 82 12.02 4.50 9.23
N GLU A 83 11.23 4.35 10.29
CA GLU A 83 11.22 5.27 11.44
C GLU A 83 12.37 5.02 12.43
N THR A 84 13.06 3.87 12.35
CA THR A 84 14.24 3.58 13.18
C THR A 84 15.45 4.44 12.76
N ASP A 85 16.45 4.52 13.63
CA ASP A 85 17.68 5.26 13.29
C ASP A 85 18.46 4.61 12.15
N ASP A 86 18.41 3.27 12.04
CA ASP A 86 19.06 2.53 10.96
C ASP A 86 18.32 2.76 9.63
N GLY A 87 17.00 2.65 9.61
CA GLY A 87 16.19 2.93 8.42
C GLY A 87 16.38 4.37 7.91
N LYS A 88 16.46 5.35 8.83
CA LYS A 88 16.73 6.76 8.47
C LYS A 88 18.14 6.99 7.89
N LYS A 89 19.13 6.24 8.35
CA LYS A 89 20.50 6.34 7.84
C LYS A 89 20.67 5.64 6.49
N GLN A 90 20.00 4.49 6.33
CA GLN A 90 20.14 3.63 5.17
C GLN A 90 19.36 4.13 3.97
N TYR A 91 18.10 4.55 4.17
CA TYR A 91 17.20 4.88 3.08
C TYR A 91 16.80 6.35 3.06
N GLN A 92 16.91 6.97 1.89
CA GLN A 92 16.49 8.35 1.64
C GLN A 92 15.13 8.42 0.96
N THR A 93 14.73 7.35 0.29
CA THR A 93 13.46 7.26 -0.44
C THR A 93 12.78 5.92 -0.19
N PHE A 94 11.46 5.97 -0.07
CA PHE A 94 10.58 4.81 0.00
C PHE A 94 9.59 4.85 -1.16
N ILE A 95 9.52 3.77 -1.93
CA ILE A 95 8.60 3.61 -3.05
C ILE A 95 7.59 2.51 -2.69
N ILE A 96 6.32 2.71 -3.02
CA ILE A 96 5.27 1.70 -2.93
C ILE A 96 4.69 1.51 -4.33
N ASP A 97 4.80 0.29 -4.87
CA ASP A 97 4.41 -0.04 -6.25
C ASP A 97 3.65 -1.39 -6.32
N PRO A 98 2.35 -1.37 -6.57
CA PRO A 98 1.46 -0.20 -6.51
C PRO A 98 0.73 -0.07 -5.16
N ILE A 99 0.34 1.15 -4.81
CA ILE A 99 -0.48 1.42 -3.61
C ILE A 99 -1.93 0.92 -3.76
N SER A 100 -2.41 0.73 -4.99
CA SER A 100 -3.73 0.16 -5.27
C SER A 100 -3.89 -1.25 -4.70
N ASP A 101 -2.87 -2.09 -4.79
CA ASP A 101 -2.92 -3.47 -4.31
C ASP A 101 -2.98 -3.56 -2.79
N ILE A 102 -2.42 -2.56 -2.10
CA ILE A 102 -2.57 -2.44 -0.65
C ILE A 102 -4.03 -2.20 -0.26
N TRP A 103 -4.75 -1.40 -1.05
CA TRP A 103 -6.18 -1.21 -0.83
C TRP A 103 -6.98 -2.50 -1.05
N ASP A 104 -6.67 -3.22 -2.11
CA ASP A 104 -7.32 -4.51 -2.40
C ASP A 104 -7.02 -5.55 -1.30
N ASN A 105 -5.79 -5.56 -0.76
CA ASN A 105 -5.43 -6.40 0.39
C ASN A 105 -6.21 -6.04 1.67
N ILE A 106 -6.43 -4.75 1.94
CA ILE A 106 -7.25 -4.31 3.08
C ILE A 106 -8.69 -4.82 2.95
N GLN A 107 -9.24 -4.82 1.73
CA GLN A 107 -10.58 -5.36 1.46
C GLN A 107 -10.61 -6.87 1.67
N ALA A 108 -9.64 -7.60 1.13
CA ALA A 108 -9.52 -9.06 1.31
C ALA A 108 -9.42 -9.44 2.80
N GLN A 109 -8.56 -8.76 3.57
CA GLN A 109 -8.48 -9.01 5.02
C GLN A 109 -9.79 -8.74 5.77
N ARG A 110 -10.57 -7.76 5.31
CA ARG A 110 -11.90 -7.52 5.89
C ARG A 110 -12.86 -8.65 5.59
N LEU A 111 -12.79 -9.21 4.39
CA LEU A 111 -13.60 -10.38 3.99
C LEU A 111 -13.23 -11.59 4.84
N ASP A 112 -11.94 -11.92 4.93
CA ASP A 112 -11.43 -13.02 5.76
C ASP A 112 -11.93 -12.93 7.21
N TYR A 113 -11.85 -11.73 7.80
CA TYR A 113 -12.37 -11.50 9.16
C TYR A 113 -13.86 -11.80 9.28
N LYS A 114 -14.66 -11.42 8.27
CA LYS A 114 -16.10 -11.69 8.25
C LYS A 114 -16.39 -13.18 8.13
N ASP A 115 -15.59 -13.90 7.33
CA ASP A 115 -15.72 -15.34 7.14
C ASP A 115 -15.35 -16.11 8.41
N GLU A 116 -14.25 -15.78 9.05
CA GLU A 116 -13.89 -16.36 10.34
C GLU A 116 -14.97 -16.16 11.39
N LYS A 117 -15.56 -14.97 11.44
CA LYS A 117 -16.66 -14.66 12.33
C LYS A 117 -17.88 -15.49 12.01
N ALA A 118 -18.24 -15.60 10.73
CA ALA A 118 -19.39 -16.40 10.29
C ALA A 118 -19.22 -17.89 10.62
N VAL A 119 -18.01 -18.43 10.40
CA VAL A 119 -17.68 -19.82 10.77
C VAL A 119 -17.81 -20.03 12.29
N LYS A 120 -17.30 -19.09 13.10
CA LYS A 120 -17.44 -19.15 14.57
C LYS A 120 -18.91 -19.11 15.01
N ASP A 121 -19.70 -18.23 14.40
CA ASP A 121 -21.13 -18.11 14.70
C ASP A 121 -21.91 -19.35 14.24
N ALA A 122 -21.60 -19.89 13.04
CA ALA A 122 -22.21 -21.13 12.54
C ALA A 122 -21.93 -22.32 13.46
N LYS A 123 -20.70 -22.49 13.93
CA LYS A 123 -20.33 -23.52 14.92
C LYS A 123 -21.09 -23.35 16.21
N LYS A 124 -21.23 -22.14 16.73
CA LYS A 124 -21.95 -21.82 17.96
C LYS A 124 -23.44 -22.16 17.88
N TYR A 125 -24.05 -21.97 16.72
CA TYR A 125 -25.48 -22.19 16.50
C TYR A 125 -25.79 -23.48 15.73
N HIS A 126 -24.81 -24.37 15.52
CA HIS A 126 -24.95 -25.65 14.78
C HIS A 126 -25.55 -25.46 13.37
N LYS A 127 -25.17 -24.38 12.67
CA LYS A 127 -25.62 -24.09 11.31
C LYS A 127 -24.56 -24.51 10.29
N GLN A 128 -25.01 -24.98 9.12
CA GLN A 128 -24.15 -25.14 7.96
C GLN A 128 -23.97 -23.78 7.30
N ILE A 129 -22.75 -23.53 6.76
CA ILE A 129 -22.42 -22.32 6.03
C ILE A 129 -21.68 -22.71 4.75
N ASP A 130 -22.10 -22.14 3.64
CA ASP A 130 -21.40 -22.19 2.37
C ASP A 130 -20.63 -20.86 2.20
N LEU A 131 -19.30 -20.93 2.31
CA LEU A 131 -18.45 -19.75 2.23
C LEU A 131 -18.30 -19.25 0.79
N ASP A 132 -18.30 -20.17 -0.20
CA ASP A 132 -18.10 -19.77 -1.60
C ASP A 132 -19.30 -18.99 -2.11
N ALA A 133 -20.52 -19.51 -1.90
CA ALA A 133 -21.75 -18.80 -2.26
C ALA A 133 -21.91 -17.46 -1.52
N ARG A 134 -21.33 -17.35 -0.32
CA ARG A 134 -21.35 -16.12 0.47
C ARG A 134 -20.38 -15.08 -0.08
N ASN A 135 -19.16 -15.49 -0.47
CA ASN A 135 -18.11 -14.59 -0.92
C ASN A 135 -18.48 -13.89 -2.23
N GLU A 136 -19.19 -14.57 -3.14
CA GLU A 136 -19.73 -13.97 -4.36
C GLU A 136 -20.65 -12.78 -4.08
N THR A 137 -21.40 -12.82 -2.98
CA THR A 137 -22.36 -11.77 -2.61
C THR A 137 -21.81 -10.72 -1.64
N GLU A 138 -20.77 -11.02 -0.86
CA GLU A 138 -20.28 -10.12 0.20
C GLU A 138 -19.23 -9.11 -0.26
N VAL A 139 -18.49 -9.37 -1.35
CA VAL A 139 -17.58 -8.37 -1.95
C VAL A 139 -18.38 -7.16 -2.45
N GLU A 140 -19.60 -7.39 -2.95
CA GLU A 140 -20.50 -6.31 -3.37
C GLU A 140 -21.24 -5.64 -2.19
N ASN A 141 -21.26 -6.25 -0.99
CA ASN A 141 -22.10 -5.87 0.13
C ASN A 141 -21.35 -5.53 1.43
N PHE A 142 -20.20 -4.85 1.33
CA PHE A 142 -19.63 -4.23 2.53
C PHE A 142 -20.61 -3.19 3.09
N ASN A 143 -20.99 -3.36 4.35
CA ASN A 143 -21.84 -2.38 5.02
C ASN A 143 -21.04 -1.11 5.39
N GLN A 144 -21.74 -0.08 5.81
CA GLN A 144 -21.12 1.22 6.15
C GLN A 144 -20.02 1.11 7.23
N ARG A 145 -20.15 0.16 8.17
CA ARG A 145 -19.15 -0.08 9.21
C ARG A 145 -17.88 -0.70 8.63
N ASP A 146 -18.03 -1.68 7.71
CA ASP A 146 -16.90 -2.31 7.04
C ASP A 146 -16.08 -1.27 6.28
N TRP A 147 -16.74 -0.42 5.50
CA TRP A 147 -16.11 0.70 4.81
C TRP A 147 -15.43 1.67 5.77
N GLY A 148 -16.04 1.95 6.91
CA GLY A 148 -15.45 2.80 7.96
C GLY A 148 -14.16 2.21 8.54
N ASP A 149 -14.14 0.91 8.81
CA ASP A 149 -12.98 0.20 9.36
C ASP A 149 -11.83 0.16 8.34
N MET A 150 -12.10 -0.21 7.08
CA MET A 150 -11.09 -0.25 6.01
C MET A 150 -10.49 1.14 5.74
N LYS A 151 -11.33 2.17 5.62
CA LYS A 151 -10.88 3.56 5.45
C LYS A 151 -10.03 4.03 6.62
N ARG A 152 -10.33 3.61 7.85
CA ARG A 152 -9.51 3.94 9.02
C ARG A 152 -8.13 3.32 8.95
N VAL A 153 -8.02 2.04 8.56
CA VAL A 153 -6.73 1.35 8.36
C VAL A 153 -5.91 2.09 7.31
N TYR A 154 -6.49 2.34 6.14
CA TYR A 154 -5.83 3.06 5.05
C TYR A 154 -5.38 4.47 5.45
N LYS A 155 -6.26 5.23 6.12
CA LYS A 155 -5.95 6.58 6.60
C LYS A 155 -4.79 6.58 7.58
N ASN A 156 -4.74 5.63 8.50
CA ASN A 156 -3.64 5.53 9.48
C ASN A 156 -2.30 5.23 8.79
N MET A 157 -2.28 4.32 7.82
CA MET A 157 -1.12 4.05 6.99
C MET A 157 -0.65 5.31 6.25
N MET A 158 -1.56 6.01 5.58
CA MET A 158 -1.24 7.26 4.86
C MET A 158 -0.70 8.36 5.78
N LEU A 159 -1.19 8.44 7.02
CA LEU A 159 -0.65 9.38 8.02
C LEU A 159 0.79 9.03 8.42
N LYS A 160 1.10 7.74 8.62
CA LYS A 160 2.47 7.29 8.87
C LYS A 160 3.37 7.66 7.69
N LEU A 161 3.00 7.31 6.45
CA LEU A 161 3.76 7.63 5.23
C LEU A 161 4.01 9.14 5.07
N LYS A 162 3.00 9.96 5.36
CA LYS A 162 3.14 11.42 5.34
C LYS A 162 4.20 11.93 6.31
N ASN A 163 4.33 11.29 7.47
CA ASN A 163 5.22 11.72 8.55
C ASN A 163 6.63 11.15 8.45
N LEU A 164 6.87 10.17 7.58
CA LEU A 164 8.21 9.62 7.35
C LEU A 164 9.21 10.72 7.00
N PRO A 165 10.45 10.66 7.51
CA PRO A 165 11.50 11.60 7.15
C PRO A 165 12.08 11.38 5.75
N GLN A 166 11.83 10.21 5.14
CA GLN A 166 12.24 9.88 3.78
C GLN A 166 11.33 10.54 2.73
N ASN A 167 11.82 10.69 1.50
CA ASN A 167 10.94 10.91 0.36
C ASN A 167 10.04 9.69 0.17
N VAL A 168 8.77 9.91 -0.19
CA VAL A 168 7.84 8.81 -0.46
C VAL A 168 7.25 8.99 -1.84
N ILE A 169 7.34 7.95 -2.66
CA ILE A 169 6.70 7.89 -3.97
C ILE A 169 5.67 6.75 -3.93
N LEU A 170 4.43 7.10 -4.16
CA LEU A 170 3.34 6.17 -4.30
C LEU A 170 3.03 6.01 -5.79
N ILE A 171 2.97 4.76 -6.26
CA ILE A 171 2.58 4.45 -7.62
C ILE A 171 1.17 3.87 -7.57
N ALA A 172 0.25 4.42 -8.34
CA ALA A 172 -1.11 3.92 -8.47
C ALA A 172 -1.41 3.58 -9.93
N ARG A 173 -2.20 2.53 -10.11
CA ARG A 173 -2.72 2.15 -11.41
C ARG A 173 -4.09 2.75 -11.64
N GLU A 174 -4.38 3.08 -12.88
CA GLU A 174 -5.73 3.36 -13.31
C GLU A 174 -6.54 2.05 -13.31
N LYS A 175 -7.74 2.08 -12.73
CA LYS A 175 -8.72 1.00 -12.88
C LYS A 175 -9.67 1.41 -13.98
N GLU A 176 -9.80 0.59 -15.01
CA GLU A 176 -10.90 0.72 -15.98
C GLU A 176 -12.21 0.54 -15.22
N ILE A 177 -13.05 1.54 -15.26
CA ILE A 177 -14.44 1.42 -14.82
C ILE A 177 -15.17 0.76 -15.99
N SER A 178 -15.48 -0.53 -15.88
CA SER A 178 -16.40 -1.16 -16.81
C SER A 178 -17.78 -0.53 -16.59
N GLU A 179 -18.16 0.40 -17.46
CA GLU A 179 -19.54 0.83 -17.54
C GLU A 179 -20.36 -0.37 -18.04
N THR A 180 -21.06 -1.04 -17.14
CA THR A 180 -22.18 -1.90 -17.50
C THR A 180 -23.23 -0.97 -18.11
N LYS A 181 -23.31 -0.94 -19.45
CA LYS A 181 -24.44 -0.30 -20.12
C LYS A 181 -25.70 -1.02 -19.66
N PRO A 182 -26.69 -0.31 -19.11
CA PRO A 182 -27.99 -0.93 -18.89
C PRO A 182 -28.57 -1.31 -20.26
N ASP A 183 -28.98 -2.60 -20.35
CA ASP A 183 -29.77 -3.11 -21.48
C ASP A 183 -31.12 -2.38 -21.61
#